data_98e30e1b41a7f131f3e0e64a65797217
#
_entry.id   98e30e1b41a7f131f3e0e64a65797217
#
_cell.length_a   1.000
_cell.length_b   1.000
_cell.length_c   1.000
_cell.angle_alpha   90.00
_cell.angle_beta   90.00
_cell.angle_gamma   90.00
#
_symmetry.space_group_name_H-M   'P 1'
#
loop_
_entity.id
_entity.type
_entity.pdbx_description
1 polymer ?
#
loop_
_entity_poly.entity_id
_entity_poly.type
_entity_poly.pdbx_seq_one_letter_code
_entity_poly.pdbx_strand_id
1 'polypeptide(L)'
;MIAASLPTGSIDRNRVRSQLIRAFSVVGTTTVLIGAIGLVGASAASAATPTVSLGAAASYAVLAGSTITNTGTTKVDGDLGLSPGTAVTGFPPGQVTGATHKADSAALQAKNDLGTAFDAAATIPTTATIPVELGGTTETSGVYDSPAGTFGITGTLTLDAQGDPNAVFIFKAASTLITASASNVKLVNGAQASNVFWVVGSSATLGTYSILSGNVLALTSITVTTGVAVDGRILARNGAVTLDTDTITRPIGVQGPVSTTTNLTSSLNPAPTGHSVTFTAVVSAGTGTTVPAGLVAFTDGHALIDVVALDNKGQAEFVTSALNAGLHQIKAIYIGTTGFTGSVSTLIYELVGH
;
A
#
# COMPACT_ATOMS: atom_id res chain seq x y z
N MET A 1 33.93 -27.65 8.45
CA MET A 1 32.90 -27.36 9.47
C MET A 1 33.35 -26.12 10.24
N ILE A 2 32.78 -24.98 9.91
CA ILE A 2 32.98 -23.73 10.68
C ILE A 2 31.58 -23.28 11.04
N ALA A 3 31.24 -23.46 12.33
CA ALA A 3 30.00 -23.00 12.90
C ALA A 3 30.09 -21.48 13.11
N ALA A 4 29.30 -20.69 12.39
CA ALA A 4 29.15 -19.28 12.63
C ALA A 4 28.19 -19.09 13.80
N SER A 5 28.70 -18.62 14.94
CA SER A 5 27.92 -18.20 16.10
C SER A 5 27.19 -16.87 15.78
N LEU A 6 25.88 -16.87 15.93
CA LEU A 6 25.06 -15.66 15.90
C LEU A 6 25.39 -14.80 17.14
N PRO A 7 25.54 -13.47 17.00
CA PRO A 7 25.73 -12.60 18.15
C PRO A 7 24.42 -12.48 18.93
N THR A 8 24.42 -12.87 20.17
CA THR A 8 23.38 -12.53 21.17
C THR A 8 23.49 -11.04 21.48
N GLY A 9 22.86 -10.20 20.67
CA GLY A 9 22.78 -8.77 20.92
C GLY A 9 21.87 -8.50 22.12
N SER A 10 22.44 -8.08 23.23
CA SER A 10 21.72 -7.49 24.37
C SER A 10 20.86 -6.34 23.86
N ILE A 11 19.55 -6.42 24.06
CA ILE A 11 18.60 -5.35 23.69
C ILE A 11 18.91 -4.14 24.57
N ASP A 12 19.35 -3.04 23.94
CA ASP A 12 19.60 -1.77 24.64
C ASP A 12 18.26 -1.15 25.09
N ARG A 13 17.93 -1.40 26.35
CA ARG A 13 16.71 -0.92 27.02
C ARG A 13 16.58 0.61 26.99
N ASN A 14 17.69 1.35 26.89
CA ASN A 14 17.66 2.81 26.83
C ASN A 14 17.24 3.29 25.41
N ARG A 15 17.65 2.58 24.36
CA ARG A 15 17.26 2.89 22.99
C ARG A 15 15.78 2.60 22.73
N VAL A 16 15.26 1.51 23.32
CA VAL A 16 13.82 1.18 23.27
C VAL A 16 13.00 2.21 24.05
N ARG A 17 13.49 2.66 25.24
CA ARG A 17 12.83 3.73 26.01
C ARG A 17 12.75 5.05 25.22
N SER A 18 13.77 5.42 24.46
CA SER A 18 13.75 6.66 23.67
C SER A 18 12.78 6.59 22.48
N GLN A 19 12.59 5.43 21.88
CA GLN A 19 11.60 5.22 20.81
C GLN A 19 10.17 5.19 21.37
N LEU A 20 9.98 4.58 22.54
CA LEU A 20 8.71 4.59 23.27
C LEU A 20 8.27 6.01 23.69
N ILE A 21 9.21 6.84 24.17
CA ILE A 21 8.90 8.23 24.50
C ILE A 21 8.41 9.01 23.28
N ARG A 22 8.93 8.72 22.09
CA ARG A 22 8.45 9.34 20.85
C ARG A 22 7.07 8.81 20.43
N ALA A 23 6.80 7.52 20.62
CA ALA A 23 5.49 6.93 20.35
C ALA A 23 4.41 7.43 21.32
N PHE A 24 4.75 7.63 22.61
CA PHE A 24 3.84 8.21 23.60
C PHE A 24 3.56 9.71 23.37
N SER A 25 4.48 10.46 22.76
CA SER A 25 4.29 11.90 22.47
C SER A 25 3.25 12.16 21.37
N VAL A 26 2.94 11.15 20.54
CA VAL A 26 1.94 11.28 19.46
C VAL A 26 0.53 10.87 19.92
N VAL A 27 0.39 10.13 21.03
CA VAL A 27 -0.90 9.59 21.50
C VAL A 27 -1.48 10.33 22.72
N GLY A 28 -0.76 11.27 23.34
CA GLY A 28 -1.17 11.79 24.65
C GLY A 28 -0.87 13.25 24.93
N THR A 29 -1.66 14.20 24.39
CA THR A 29 -1.90 15.48 25.05
C THR A 29 -3.40 15.76 25.08
N THR A 30 -4.11 15.17 26.03
CA THR A 30 -5.35 15.72 26.53
C THR A 30 -5.05 16.35 27.90
N THR A 31 -4.63 17.61 27.88
CA THR A 31 -4.63 18.47 29.07
C THR A 31 -6.08 18.87 29.31
N VAL A 32 -6.65 18.41 30.43
CA VAL A 32 -7.94 18.89 30.91
C VAL A 32 -7.77 20.33 31.38
N LEU A 33 -8.25 21.29 30.60
CA LEU A 33 -8.50 22.66 31.06
C LEU A 33 -10.02 22.85 31.09
N ILE A 34 -10.59 23.01 32.29
CA ILE A 34 -11.98 23.33 32.52
C ILE A 34 -12.15 24.83 32.22
N GLY A 35 -12.99 25.16 31.23
CA GLY A 35 -13.58 26.47 31.09
C GLY A 35 -13.34 27.20 29.78
N ALA A 36 -14.13 26.88 28.76
CA ALA A 36 -14.74 27.81 27.78
C ALA A 36 -15.52 26.95 26.77
N ILE A 37 -16.80 27.25 26.59
CA ILE A 37 -17.63 26.71 25.52
C ILE A 37 -17.07 27.22 24.21
N GLY A 38 -16.27 26.41 23.53
CA GLY A 38 -15.71 26.66 22.22
C GLY A 38 -16.07 25.50 21.30
N LEU A 39 -16.61 25.79 20.12
CA LEU A 39 -16.96 24.87 19.05
C LEU A 39 -16.00 23.67 19.00
N VAL A 40 -16.53 22.49 19.31
CA VAL A 40 -15.86 21.23 19.00
C VAL A 40 -15.84 21.14 17.47
N GLY A 41 -14.73 21.54 16.87
CA GLY A 41 -14.45 21.20 15.49
C GLY A 41 -14.46 19.68 15.41
N ALA A 42 -15.45 19.11 14.73
CA ALA A 42 -15.44 17.71 14.37
C ALA A 42 -14.11 17.49 13.63
N SER A 43 -13.18 16.75 14.24
CA SER A 43 -12.05 16.19 13.51
C SER A 43 -12.69 15.41 12.36
N ALA A 44 -12.52 15.90 11.13
CA ALA A 44 -12.91 15.14 9.96
C ALA A 44 -12.22 13.78 10.11
N ALA A 45 -13.01 12.71 10.25
CA ALA A 45 -12.49 11.38 10.16
C ALA A 45 -11.75 11.32 8.83
N SER A 46 -10.43 11.14 8.87
CA SER A 46 -9.65 10.92 7.66
C SER A 46 -10.28 9.72 6.99
N ALA A 47 -10.96 9.96 5.87
CA ALA A 47 -11.52 8.87 5.08
C ALA A 47 -10.34 7.92 4.75
N ALA A 48 -10.53 6.63 5.03
CA ALA A 48 -9.51 5.64 4.70
C ALA A 48 -9.13 5.80 3.23
N THR A 49 -7.84 5.93 2.96
CA THR A 49 -7.32 6.08 1.60
C THR A 49 -7.80 4.90 0.76
N PRO A 50 -8.51 5.10 -0.34
CA PRO A 50 -9.03 4.00 -1.13
C PRO A 50 -7.86 3.19 -1.70
N THR A 51 -7.87 1.87 -1.54
CA THR A 51 -6.84 0.97 -2.08
C THR A 51 -7.38 0.25 -3.31
N VAL A 52 -6.58 0.20 -4.38
CA VAL A 52 -6.86 -0.59 -5.59
C VAL A 52 -5.92 -1.80 -5.58
N SER A 53 -6.48 -2.97 -5.28
CA SER A 53 -5.70 -4.22 -5.28
C SER A 53 -5.68 -4.82 -6.68
N LEU A 54 -4.49 -4.98 -7.25
CA LEU A 54 -4.29 -5.60 -8.56
C LEU A 54 -4.23 -7.13 -8.51
N GLY A 55 -4.20 -7.76 -7.32
CA GLY A 55 -4.07 -9.21 -7.18
C GLY A 55 -2.90 -9.78 -7.99
N ALA A 56 -3.12 -10.87 -8.73
CA ALA A 56 -2.10 -11.47 -9.59
C ALA A 56 -1.67 -10.55 -10.76
N ALA A 57 -2.47 -9.55 -11.17
CA ALA A 57 -2.05 -8.57 -12.16
C ALA A 57 -0.91 -7.67 -11.68
N ALA A 58 -0.62 -7.65 -10.38
CA ALA A 58 0.46 -6.83 -9.81
C ALA A 58 1.86 -7.27 -10.26
N SER A 59 2.07 -8.54 -10.67
CA SER A 59 3.36 -9.01 -11.21
C SER A 59 3.61 -8.59 -12.65
N TYR A 60 2.55 -8.21 -13.38
CA TYR A 60 2.64 -7.86 -14.80
C TYR A 60 3.00 -6.38 -15.00
N ALA A 61 3.98 -6.14 -15.86
CA ALA A 61 4.24 -4.81 -16.41
C ALA A 61 3.34 -4.53 -17.62
N VAL A 62 3.04 -5.59 -18.42
CA VAL A 62 2.15 -5.53 -19.58
C VAL A 62 1.16 -6.68 -19.54
N LEU A 63 -0.14 -6.37 -19.61
CA LEU A 63 -1.22 -7.36 -19.65
C LEU A 63 -2.28 -6.96 -20.66
N ALA A 64 -2.65 -7.86 -21.56
CA ALA A 64 -3.63 -7.61 -22.63
C ALA A 64 -4.78 -8.62 -22.63
N GLY A 65 -5.90 -8.25 -23.28
CA GLY A 65 -7.03 -9.16 -23.51
C GLY A 65 -6.89 -9.93 -24.82
N SER A 66 -6.43 -9.30 -25.88
CA SER A 66 -6.46 -9.88 -27.24
C SER A 66 -5.06 -10.14 -27.82
N THR A 67 -4.25 -9.11 -28.00
CA THR A 67 -2.90 -9.22 -28.60
C THR A 67 -1.91 -8.29 -27.91
N ILE A 68 -0.63 -8.64 -27.98
CA ILE A 68 0.49 -7.74 -27.67
C ILE A 68 1.36 -7.65 -28.90
N THR A 69 1.52 -6.43 -29.42
CA THR A 69 2.35 -6.15 -30.58
C THR A 69 3.44 -5.17 -30.18
N ASN A 70 4.67 -5.47 -30.56
CA ASN A 70 5.81 -4.59 -30.32
C ASN A 70 6.59 -4.33 -31.60
N THR A 71 7.06 -3.11 -31.74
CA THR A 71 8.05 -2.70 -32.74
C THR A 71 9.30 -2.20 -32.01
N GLY A 72 10.49 -2.56 -32.50
CA GLY A 72 11.74 -2.09 -31.92
C GLY A 72 12.16 -2.74 -30.60
N THR A 73 13.08 -2.11 -29.89
CA THR A 73 13.79 -2.68 -28.73
C THR A 73 13.13 -2.32 -27.39
N THR A 74 11.82 -2.53 -27.30
CA THR A 74 11.07 -2.33 -26.04
C THR A 74 11.64 -3.16 -24.90
N LYS A 75 11.75 -2.56 -23.72
CA LYS A 75 12.15 -3.23 -22.48
C LYS A 75 10.97 -3.28 -21.52
N VAL A 76 10.60 -4.49 -21.10
CA VAL A 76 9.53 -4.75 -20.15
C VAL A 76 10.14 -5.35 -18.89
N ASP A 77 10.13 -4.59 -17.79
CA ASP A 77 10.61 -5.05 -16.49
C ASP A 77 9.42 -5.49 -15.62
N GLY A 78 9.20 -6.79 -15.59
CA GLY A 78 8.07 -7.50 -15.02
C GLY A 78 7.52 -8.54 -15.97
N ASP A 79 6.41 -9.19 -15.58
CA ASP A 79 5.76 -10.19 -16.42
C ASP A 79 5.03 -9.53 -17.59
N LEU A 80 4.95 -10.25 -18.71
CA LEU A 80 4.16 -9.89 -19.88
C LEU A 80 3.12 -11.00 -20.11
N GLY A 81 1.85 -10.65 -20.31
CA GLY A 81 0.83 -11.66 -20.49
C GLY A 81 -0.41 -11.20 -21.22
N LEU A 82 -1.18 -12.19 -21.68
CA LEU A 82 -2.48 -11.96 -22.29
C LEU A 82 -3.39 -13.18 -22.10
N SER A 83 -4.68 -12.91 -21.98
CA SER A 83 -5.75 -13.92 -21.97
C SER A 83 -7.10 -13.21 -22.28
N PRO A 84 -8.01 -13.80 -23.11
CA PRO A 84 -7.94 -15.09 -23.78
C PRO A 84 -7.05 -15.12 -25.03
N GLY A 85 -6.53 -13.95 -25.49
CA GLY A 85 -5.62 -13.89 -26.62
C GLY A 85 -4.34 -14.67 -26.42
N THR A 86 -3.67 -15.03 -27.51
CA THR A 86 -2.42 -15.84 -27.49
C THR A 86 -1.28 -15.19 -28.28
N ALA A 87 -1.57 -14.16 -29.07
CA ALA A 87 -0.60 -13.58 -29.99
C ALA A 87 0.26 -12.50 -29.33
N VAL A 88 1.54 -12.80 -29.18
CA VAL A 88 2.61 -11.87 -28.81
C VAL A 88 3.59 -11.78 -29.97
N THR A 89 3.79 -10.60 -30.53
CA THR A 89 4.69 -10.33 -31.66
C THR A 89 5.71 -9.28 -31.30
N GLY A 90 6.89 -9.31 -31.95
CA GLY A 90 7.96 -8.33 -31.72
C GLY A 90 8.78 -8.56 -30.45
N PHE A 91 8.72 -9.76 -29.87
CA PHE A 91 9.59 -10.22 -28.78
C PHE A 91 10.30 -11.53 -29.16
N PRO A 92 11.54 -11.47 -29.72
CA PRO A 92 12.40 -10.30 -29.93
C PRO A 92 11.99 -9.40 -31.12
N PRO A 93 12.54 -8.15 -31.27
CA PRO A 93 13.67 -7.58 -30.54
C PRO A 93 13.30 -7.03 -29.14
N GLY A 94 12.02 -6.91 -28.79
CA GLY A 94 11.62 -6.57 -27.43
C GLY A 94 12.16 -7.58 -26.42
N GLN A 95 12.37 -7.12 -25.18
CA GLN A 95 12.92 -7.89 -24.07
C GLN A 95 11.96 -7.86 -22.89
N VAL A 96 11.80 -9.02 -22.21
CA VAL A 96 10.99 -9.17 -21.00
C VAL A 96 11.89 -9.74 -19.91
N THR A 97 11.98 -9.10 -18.74
CA THR A 97 12.79 -9.60 -17.62
C THR A 97 12.03 -10.65 -16.79
N GLY A 98 10.70 -10.56 -16.75
CA GLY A 98 9.82 -11.52 -16.10
C GLY A 98 9.40 -12.69 -16.98
N ALA A 99 8.35 -13.39 -16.57
CA ALA A 99 7.75 -14.46 -17.35
C ALA A 99 6.85 -13.92 -18.46
N THR A 100 6.70 -14.72 -19.55
CA THR A 100 5.71 -14.44 -20.60
C THR A 100 4.60 -15.49 -20.53
N HIS A 101 3.36 -15.03 -20.30
CA HIS A 101 2.18 -15.86 -20.11
C HIS A 101 1.20 -15.68 -21.28
N LYS A 102 0.91 -16.77 -22.02
CA LYS A 102 0.04 -16.74 -23.20
C LYS A 102 -1.16 -17.65 -22.99
N ALA A 103 -2.28 -17.08 -22.59
CA ALA A 103 -3.55 -17.78 -22.30
C ALA A 103 -3.40 -18.97 -21.32
N ASP A 104 -2.39 -18.95 -20.46
CA ASP A 104 -2.22 -19.91 -19.39
C ASP A 104 -3.02 -19.53 -18.14
N SER A 105 -2.99 -20.40 -17.12
CA SER A 105 -3.74 -20.16 -15.88
C SER A 105 -3.30 -18.90 -15.12
N ALA A 106 -1.99 -18.55 -15.20
CA ALA A 106 -1.47 -17.34 -14.55
C ALA A 106 -1.98 -16.08 -15.24
N ALA A 107 -1.95 -16.03 -16.58
CA ALA A 107 -2.53 -14.92 -17.34
C ALA A 107 -4.04 -14.82 -17.12
N LEU A 108 -4.76 -15.94 -17.09
CA LEU A 108 -6.21 -15.95 -16.84
C LEU A 108 -6.53 -15.39 -15.45
N GLN A 109 -5.81 -15.81 -14.40
CA GLN A 109 -6.01 -15.28 -13.06
C GLN A 109 -5.71 -13.77 -13.01
N ALA A 110 -4.60 -13.33 -13.59
CA ALA A 110 -4.25 -11.91 -13.64
C ALA A 110 -5.31 -11.06 -14.37
N LYS A 111 -5.93 -11.59 -15.43
CA LYS A 111 -7.03 -10.95 -16.16
C LYS A 111 -8.29 -10.84 -15.32
N ASN A 112 -8.64 -11.86 -14.56
CA ASN A 112 -9.77 -11.84 -13.63
C ASN A 112 -9.56 -10.80 -12.53
N ASP A 113 -8.35 -10.77 -11.96
CA ASP A 113 -7.99 -9.81 -10.91
C ASP A 113 -7.94 -8.37 -11.46
N LEU A 114 -7.45 -8.18 -12.70
CA LEU A 114 -7.52 -6.87 -13.37
C LEU A 114 -8.98 -6.42 -13.55
N GLY A 115 -9.87 -7.34 -13.93
CA GLY A 115 -11.30 -7.04 -14.03
C GLY A 115 -11.87 -6.55 -12.71
N THR A 116 -11.58 -7.27 -11.63
CA THR A 116 -12.00 -6.92 -10.26
C THR A 116 -11.43 -5.57 -9.83
N ALA A 117 -10.13 -5.33 -10.08
CA ALA A 117 -9.47 -4.08 -9.74
C ALA A 117 -10.05 -2.88 -10.50
N PHE A 118 -10.32 -3.05 -11.81
CA PHE A 118 -10.93 -2.03 -12.65
C PHE A 118 -12.31 -1.66 -12.13
N ASP A 119 -13.18 -2.66 -11.91
CA ASP A 119 -14.55 -2.46 -11.46
C ASP A 119 -14.58 -1.82 -10.07
N ALA A 120 -13.71 -2.27 -9.15
CA ALA A 120 -13.57 -1.67 -7.82
C ALA A 120 -13.13 -0.21 -7.90
N ALA A 121 -12.07 0.10 -8.67
CA ALA A 121 -11.57 1.47 -8.82
C ALA A 121 -12.60 2.42 -9.45
N ALA A 122 -13.39 1.94 -10.43
CA ALA A 122 -14.44 2.71 -11.07
C ALA A 122 -15.56 3.13 -10.10
N THR A 123 -15.85 2.30 -9.08
CA THR A 123 -16.92 2.55 -8.09
C THR A 123 -16.49 3.44 -6.91
N ILE A 124 -15.19 3.69 -6.72
CA ILE A 124 -14.72 4.59 -5.66
C ILE A 124 -15.30 5.99 -5.87
N PRO A 125 -15.93 6.59 -4.85
CA PRO A 125 -16.51 7.92 -4.99
C PRO A 125 -15.48 8.96 -5.43
N THR A 126 -15.85 9.80 -6.40
CA THR A 126 -15.03 10.95 -6.84
C THR A 126 -14.92 11.97 -5.73
N THR A 127 -13.71 12.43 -5.46
CA THR A 127 -13.45 13.49 -4.48
C THR A 127 -13.51 14.88 -5.12
N ALA A 128 -13.10 14.98 -6.38
CA ALA A 128 -13.17 16.22 -7.15
C ALA A 128 -13.30 15.95 -8.66
N THR A 129 -14.07 16.80 -9.33
CA THR A 129 -14.11 16.88 -10.80
C THR A 129 -13.10 17.94 -11.24
N ILE A 130 -12.16 17.58 -12.09
CA ILE A 130 -11.04 18.43 -12.53
C ILE A 130 -11.07 18.67 -14.04
N PRO A 131 -10.33 19.65 -14.57
CA PRO A 131 -10.26 19.91 -16.01
C PRO A 131 -9.82 18.68 -16.82
N VAL A 132 -10.22 18.63 -18.07
CA VAL A 132 -9.80 17.60 -19.02
C VAL A 132 -8.29 17.62 -19.25
N GLU A 133 -7.72 18.82 -19.39
CA GLU A 133 -6.28 19.00 -19.60
C GLU A 133 -5.58 19.14 -18.24
N LEU A 134 -4.69 18.20 -17.96
CA LEU A 134 -3.96 18.11 -16.69
C LEU A 134 -2.54 18.69 -16.76
N GLY A 135 -2.08 19.02 -17.98
CA GLY A 135 -0.74 19.61 -18.16
C GLY A 135 -0.63 20.97 -17.46
N GLY A 136 0.45 21.16 -16.69
CA GLY A 136 0.68 22.35 -15.91
C GLY A 136 -0.03 22.38 -14.55
N THR A 137 -0.83 21.36 -14.20
CA THR A 137 -1.51 21.30 -12.90
C THR A 137 -0.71 20.52 -11.87
N THR A 138 -1.09 20.67 -10.59
CA THR A 138 -0.62 19.88 -9.46
C THR A 138 -1.82 19.32 -8.73
N GLU A 139 -1.88 18.00 -8.65
CA GLU A 139 -2.94 17.29 -7.94
C GLU A 139 -2.39 16.64 -6.67
N THR A 140 -3.19 16.64 -5.61
CA THR A 140 -2.88 15.94 -4.36
C THR A 140 -3.53 14.55 -4.35
N SER A 141 -3.41 13.78 -3.26
CA SER A 141 -4.10 12.49 -3.15
C SER A 141 -5.62 12.65 -3.30
N GLY A 142 -6.24 11.77 -4.08
CA GLY A 142 -7.68 11.87 -4.34
C GLY A 142 -8.19 10.99 -5.46
N VAL A 143 -9.50 11.04 -5.69
CA VAL A 143 -10.19 10.37 -6.77
C VAL A 143 -10.81 11.41 -7.69
N TYR A 144 -10.38 11.44 -8.92
CA TYR A 144 -10.67 12.49 -9.88
C TYR A 144 -11.46 11.97 -11.08
N ASP A 145 -12.39 12.76 -11.56
CA ASP A 145 -13.02 12.61 -12.88
C ASP A 145 -13.00 13.93 -13.66
N SER A 146 -13.43 13.90 -14.90
CA SER A 146 -13.55 15.10 -15.74
C SER A 146 -14.96 15.22 -16.34
N PRO A 147 -15.45 16.45 -16.58
CA PRO A 147 -16.79 16.66 -17.13
C PRO A 147 -17.02 15.98 -18.48
N ALA A 148 -15.96 15.87 -19.30
CA ALA A 148 -16.03 15.25 -20.62
C ALA A 148 -15.74 13.75 -20.59
N GLY A 149 -15.43 13.18 -19.42
CA GLY A 149 -15.08 11.76 -19.30
C GLY A 149 -13.74 11.40 -19.94
N THR A 150 -12.89 12.36 -20.24
CA THR A 150 -11.55 12.15 -20.83
C THR A 150 -10.51 12.92 -20.06
N PHE A 151 -9.25 12.46 -20.11
CA PHE A 151 -8.10 13.22 -19.63
C PHE A 151 -7.06 13.37 -20.74
N GLY A 152 -6.49 14.58 -20.82
CA GLY A 152 -5.34 14.95 -21.64
C GLY A 152 -4.18 15.38 -20.76
N ILE A 153 -2.94 15.08 -21.18
CA ILE A 153 -1.74 15.56 -20.50
C ILE A 153 -0.81 16.18 -21.53
N THR A 154 -0.74 17.51 -21.57
CA THR A 154 0.19 18.26 -22.41
C THR A 154 1.20 19.00 -21.54
N GLY A 155 2.48 18.65 -21.63
CA GLY A 155 3.51 19.16 -20.70
C GLY A 155 3.56 18.34 -19.42
N THR A 156 3.65 18.98 -18.25
CA THR A 156 3.88 18.27 -16.98
C THR A 156 2.65 18.31 -16.06
N LEU A 157 2.15 17.15 -15.67
CA LEU A 157 1.28 16.98 -14.52
C LEU A 157 2.14 16.65 -13.29
N THR A 158 1.93 17.34 -12.18
CA THR A 158 2.60 17.04 -10.92
C THR A 158 1.64 16.37 -9.95
N LEU A 159 2.04 15.22 -9.38
CA LEU A 159 1.31 14.53 -8.32
C LEU A 159 2.06 14.69 -7.01
N ASP A 160 1.43 15.39 -6.06
CA ASP A 160 2.02 15.77 -4.78
C ASP A 160 1.39 14.96 -3.65
N ALA A 161 2.17 14.04 -3.07
CA ALA A 161 1.73 13.25 -1.91
C ALA A 161 1.75 14.01 -0.59
N GLN A 162 2.21 15.27 -0.58
CA GLN A 162 2.28 16.10 0.63
C GLN A 162 3.02 15.43 1.81
N GLY A 163 3.97 14.56 1.51
CA GLY A 163 4.76 13.81 2.49
C GLY A 163 4.14 12.48 2.93
N ASP A 164 2.97 12.09 2.42
CA ASP A 164 2.36 10.79 2.70
C ASP A 164 2.77 9.75 1.64
N PRO A 165 3.65 8.78 1.95
CA PRO A 165 4.04 7.74 0.99
C PRO A 165 2.91 6.77 0.63
N ASN A 166 1.78 6.80 1.35
CA ASN A 166 0.59 5.99 1.06
C ASN A 166 -0.48 6.77 0.28
N ALA A 167 -0.20 8.01 -0.10
CA ALA A 167 -1.10 8.83 -0.90
C ALA A 167 -1.51 8.10 -2.18
N VAL A 168 -2.81 8.01 -2.45
CA VAL A 168 -3.38 7.34 -3.62
C VAL A 168 -3.99 8.37 -4.55
N PHE A 169 -3.73 8.22 -5.85
CA PHE A 169 -4.24 9.07 -6.90
C PHE A 169 -5.02 8.20 -7.90
N ILE A 170 -6.29 8.46 -8.08
CA ILE A 170 -7.14 7.71 -9.02
C ILE A 170 -7.78 8.69 -10.00
N PHE A 171 -7.45 8.55 -11.28
CA PHE A 171 -8.03 9.34 -12.36
C PHE A 171 -9.00 8.47 -13.15
N LYS A 172 -10.29 8.79 -13.08
CA LYS A 172 -11.36 8.05 -13.76
C LYS A 172 -11.77 8.76 -15.06
N ALA A 173 -11.21 8.30 -16.18
CA ALA A 173 -11.65 8.71 -17.51
C ALA A 173 -12.78 7.78 -17.96
N ALA A 174 -14.01 8.25 -18.04
CA ALA A 174 -15.13 7.45 -18.55
C ALA A 174 -14.94 6.99 -20.00
N SER A 175 -14.08 7.67 -20.76
CA SER A 175 -13.74 7.37 -22.15
C SER A 175 -12.23 7.16 -22.33
N THR A 176 -11.44 8.21 -22.56
CA THR A 176 -10.04 8.09 -23.00
C THR A 176 -9.04 8.81 -22.09
N LEU A 177 -7.81 8.28 -22.11
CA LEU A 177 -6.61 8.98 -21.62
C LEU A 177 -5.68 9.20 -22.81
N ILE A 178 -5.23 10.44 -23.04
CA ILE A 178 -4.30 10.78 -24.11
C ILE A 178 -3.18 11.63 -23.52
N THR A 179 -1.94 11.17 -23.65
CA THR A 179 -0.79 12.01 -23.34
C THR A 179 -0.19 12.57 -24.63
N ALA A 180 0.19 13.84 -24.61
CA ALA A 180 0.89 14.45 -25.73
C ALA A 180 2.33 13.97 -25.80
N SER A 181 3.00 14.18 -26.93
CA SER A 181 4.43 13.90 -27.08
C SER A 181 5.25 14.69 -26.06
N ALA A 182 6.26 14.03 -25.48
CA ALA A 182 7.15 14.58 -24.45
C ALA A 182 6.43 15.12 -23.19
N SER A 183 5.18 14.71 -22.93
CA SER A 183 4.49 15.01 -21.67
C SER A 183 5.08 14.21 -20.50
N ASN A 184 4.86 14.68 -19.29
CA ASN A 184 5.46 14.08 -18.10
C ASN A 184 4.47 14.04 -16.92
N VAL A 185 4.32 12.89 -16.30
CA VAL A 185 3.67 12.75 -14.99
C VAL A 185 4.76 12.67 -13.94
N LYS A 186 4.94 13.77 -13.20
CA LYS A 186 5.98 13.94 -12.19
C LYS A 186 5.45 13.64 -10.79
N LEU A 187 6.14 12.79 -10.05
CA LEU A 187 5.85 12.47 -8.65
C LEU A 187 6.71 13.31 -7.72
N VAL A 188 6.12 13.91 -6.68
CA VAL A 188 6.83 14.72 -5.69
C VAL A 188 6.36 14.40 -4.27
N ASN A 189 7.18 14.80 -3.28
CA ASN A 189 6.85 14.73 -1.85
C ASN A 189 6.36 13.35 -1.37
N GLY A 190 7.00 12.28 -1.87
CA GLY A 190 6.70 10.91 -1.46
C GLY A 190 5.64 10.19 -2.30
N ALA A 191 5.08 10.82 -3.35
CA ALA A 191 4.17 10.15 -4.27
C ALA A 191 4.85 8.94 -4.93
N GLN A 192 4.10 7.84 -5.09
CA GLN A 192 4.62 6.59 -5.62
C GLN A 192 3.80 6.13 -6.83
N ALA A 193 4.49 5.69 -7.88
CA ALA A 193 3.86 5.20 -9.11
C ALA A 193 2.95 3.99 -8.86
N SER A 194 3.25 3.15 -7.85
CA SER A 194 2.40 2.04 -7.43
C SER A 194 1.01 2.46 -6.98
N ASN A 195 0.86 3.70 -6.49
CA ASN A 195 -0.36 4.25 -5.90
C ASN A 195 -1.10 5.21 -6.85
N VAL A 196 -0.63 5.34 -8.10
CA VAL A 196 -1.30 6.12 -9.14
C VAL A 196 -2.04 5.18 -10.08
N PHE A 197 -3.33 5.43 -10.29
CA PHE A 197 -4.22 4.61 -11.13
C PHE A 197 -4.95 5.47 -12.16
N TRP A 198 -4.77 5.11 -13.42
CA TRP A 198 -5.48 5.67 -14.58
C TRP A 198 -6.55 4.67 -15.00
N VAL A 199 -7.79 4.88 -14.55
CA VAL A 199 -8.93 4.00 -14.85
C VAL A 199 -9.64 4.54 -16.07
N VAL A 200 -9.50 3.85 -17.20
CA VAL A 200 -9.88 4.35 -18.54
C VAL A 200 -11.01 3.50 -19.11
N GLY A 201 -12.19 4.07 -19.24
CA GLY A 201 -13.42 3.38 -19.68
C GLY A 201 -13.43 2.98 -21.16
N SER A 202 -12.44 3.38 -21.95
CA SER A 202 -12.22 2.90 -23.32
C SER A 202 -10.74 2.63 -23.53
N SER A 203 -10.01 3.46 -24.28
CA SER A 203 -8.64 3.25 -24.68
C SER A 203 -7.71 4.36 -24.18
N ALA A 204 -6.45 4.01 -23.95
CA ALA A 204 -5.40 4.97 -23.66
C ALA A 204 -4.39 5.06 -24.81
N THR A 205 -3.89 6.28 -25.06
CA THR A 205 -2.80 6.53 -26.01
C THR A 205 -1.73 7.36 -25.32
N LEU A 206 -0.52 6.80 -25.20
CA LEU A 206 0.64 7.48 -24.64
C LEU A 206 1.47 8.05 -25.78
N GLY A 207 1.65 9.38 -25.79
CA GLY A 207 2.33 10.11 -26.85
C GLY A 207 3.83 9.87 -26.87
N THR A 208 4.42 10.00 -28.01
CA THR A 208 5.86 9.75 -28.29
C THR A 208 6.77 10.45 -27.32
N TYR A 209 7.73 9.70 -26.74
CA TYR A 209 8.69 10.18 -25.72
C TYR A 209 8.05 10.77 -24.47
N SER A 210 6.77 10.45 -24.17
CA SER A 210 6.17 10.83 -22.89
C SER A 210 6.70 9.98 -21.76
N ILE A 211 6.62 10.54 -20.54
CA ILE A 211 6.97 9.85 -19.29
C ILE A 211 5.70 9.73 -18.46
N LEU A 212 5.26 8.50 -18.22
CA LEU A 212 4.06 8.24 -17.42
C LEU A 212 4.44 7.56 -16.12
N SER A 213 3.93 8.08 -15.01
CA SER A 213 3.95 7.37 -13.71
C SER A 213 2.56 6.85 -13.37
N GLY A 214 2.48 5.57 -12.98
CA GLY A 214 1.24 4.94 -12.53
C GLY A 214 0.76 3.78 -13.39
N ASN A 215 -0.32 3.16 -12.93
CA ASN A 215 -0.90 1.95 -13.50
C ASN A 215 -2.05 2.35 -14.41
N VAL A 216 -1.95 2.05 -15.70
CA VAL A 216 -3.03 2.27 -16.68
C VAL A 216 -3.90 1.02 -16.73
N LEU A 217 -5.16 1.15 -16.31
CA LEU A 217 -6.19 0.12 -16.37
C LEU A 217 -7.20 0.56 -17.43
N ALA A 218 -7.07 0.06 -18.66
CA ALA A 218 -7.98 0.42 -19.75
C ALA A 218 -8.99 -0.70 -20.03
N LEU A 219 -10.25 -0.32 -20.24
CA LEU A 219 -11.29 -1.28 -20.58
C LEU A 219 -11.04 -1.94 -21.94
N THR A 220 -10.54 -1.17 -22.91
CA THR A 220 -10.31 -1.65 -24.27
C THR A 220 -8.81 -1.79 -24.54
N SER A 221 -8.20 -0.90 -25.28
CA SER A 221 -6.83 -1.04 -25.77
C SER A 221 -5.91 0.04 -25.21
N ILE A 222 -4.61 -0.24 -25.21
CA ILE A 222 -3.59 0.73 -24.86
C ILE A 222 -2.55 0.79 -26.00
N THR A 223 -2.33 1.98 -26.52
CA THR A 223 -1.26 2.26 -27.48
C THR A 223 -0.17 3.07 -26.77
N VAL A 224 1.01 2.49 -26.70
CA VAL A 224 2.23 3.16 -26.24
C VAL A 224 3.03 3.47 -27.50
N THR A 225 3.14 4.74 -27.86
CA THR A 225 3.84 5.14 -29.07
C THR A 225 5.35 5.21 -28.82
N THR A 226 6.12 5.50 -29.88
CA THR A 226 7.58 5.39 -29.86
C THR A 226 8.27 6.04 -28.66
N GLY A 227 9.06 5.28 -27.96
CA GLY A 227 10.03 5.79 -26.98
C GLY A 227 9.44 6.25 -25.66
N VAL A 228 8.25 5.80 -25.29
CA VAL A 228 7.61 6.13 -24.02
C VAL A 228 8.32 5.45 -22.86
N ALA A 229 8.48 6.17 -21.76
CA ALA A 229 8.94 5.63 -20.49
C ALA A 229 7.76 5.54 -19.51
N VAL A 230 7.49 4.33 -19.00
CA VAL A 230 6.45 4.08 -18.00
C VAL A 230 7.08 3.55 -16.73
N ASP A 231 6.97 4.32 -15.63
CA ASP A 231 7.12 3.80 -14.28
C ASP A 231 5.72 3.40 -13.80
N GLY A 232 5.33 2.16 -14.06
CA GLY A 232 3.94 1.75 -13.94
C GLY A 232 3.63 0.43 -14.63
N ARG A 233 2.33 0.24 -14.92
CA ARG A 233 1.80 -0.94 -15.61
C ARG A 233 0.88 -0.54 -16.74
N ILE A 234 0.88 -1.33 -17.79
CA ILE A 234 0.04 -1.18 -18.98
C ILE A 234 -0.92 -2.37 -19.04
N LEU A 235 -2.14 -2.19 -18.53
CA LEU A 235 -3.09 -3.27 -18.28
C LEU A 235 -4.39 -3.05 -19.08
N ALA A 236 -4.52 -3.71 -20.22
CA ALA A 236 -5.72 -3.68 -21.06
C ALA A 236 -6.65 -4.85 -20.70
N ARG A 237 -7.90 -4.53 -20.30
CA ARG A 237 -8.87 -5.54 -19.87
C ARG A 237 -9.36 -6.40 -21.04
N ASN A 238 -9.79 -5.82 -22.16
CA ASN A 238 -10.41 -6.56 -23.25
C ASN A 238 -9.61 -6.50 -24.56
N GLY A 239 -8.88 -5.41 -24.78
CA GLY A 239 -8.25 -5.12 -26.05
C GLY A 239 -6.77 -5.47 -26.12
N ALA A 240 -6.12 -4.86 -27.11
CA ALA A 240 -4.71 -5.06 -27.41
C ALA A 240 -3.81 -4.07 -26.65
N VAL A 241 -2.54 -4.43 -26.51
CA VAL A 241 -1.46 -3.52 -26.17
C VAL A 241 -0.50 -3.42 -27.34
N THR A 242 -0.22 -2.21 -27.80
CA THR A 242 0.75 -1.90 -28.85
C THR A 242 1.91 -1.11 -28.25
N LEU A 243 3.13 -1.52 -28.54
CA LEU A 243 4.39 -0.98 -28.01
C LEU A 243 5.34 -0.64 -29.15
N ASP A 244 6.18 0.38 -28.98
CA ASP A 244 7.22 0.76 -29.94
C ASP A 244 8.43 1.39 -29.28
N THR A 245 9.48 0.60 -29.09
CA THR A 245 10.79 1.08 -28.54
C THR A 245 10.66 1.69 -27.14
N ASP A 246 9.79 1.14 -26.31
CA ASP A 246 9.41 1.67 -25.01
C ASP A 246 10.25 1.11 -23.86
N THR A 247 10.17 1.76 -22.71
CA THR A 247 10.65 1.21 -21.43
C THR A 247 9.50 1.20 -20.44
N ILE A 248 9.10 0.00 -20.03
CA ILE A 248 8.02 -0.18 -19.05
C ILE A 248 8.60 -0.88 -17.84
N THR A 249 8.66 -0.15 -16.74
CA THR A 249 9.18 -0.66 -15.47
C THR A 249 8.02 -0.77 -14.48
N ARG A 250 7.70 -1.99 -14.10
CA ARG A 250 6.72 -2.24 -13.06
C ARG A 250 7.19 -1.63 -11.73
N PRO A 251 6.43 -0.71 -11.12
CA PRO A 251 6.86 -0.14 -9.86
C PRO A 251 6.96 -1.25 -8.82
N ILE A 252 8.13 -1.37 -8.21
CA ILE A 252 8.29 -2.11 -6.98
C ILE A 252 7.71 -1.18 -5.91
N GLY A 253 6.41 -1.32 -5.61
CA GLY A 253 5.80 -0.49 -4.60
C GLY A 253 6.60 -0.64 -3.31
N VAL A 254 7.08 0.47 -2.77
CA VAL A 254 7.29 0.53 -1.34
C VAL A 254 5.88 0.42 -0.78
N GLN A 255 5.43 -0.79 -0.53
CA GLN A 255 4.19 -1.02 0.19
C GLN A 255 4.37 -0.23 1.49
N GLY A 256 3.56 0.79 1.69
CA GLY A 256 3.50 1.42 3.01
C GLY A 256 3.30 0.31 4.04
N PRO A 257 3.73 0.50 5.28
CA PRO A 257 3.65 -0.55 6.27
C PRO A 257 2.22 -1.07 6.34
N VAL A 258 2.06 -2.38 6.25
CA VAL A 258 0.76 -3.07 6.34
C VAL A 258 0.14 -2.74 7.69
N SER A 259 -1.14 -2.34 7.70
CA SER A 259 -1.88 -2.11 8.94
C SER A 259 -1.89 -3.38 9.80
N THR A 260 -1.82 -3.22 11.11
CA THR A 260 -1.90 -4.34 12.05
C THR A 260 -3.01 -4.15 13.07
N THR A 261 -3.41 -5.25 13.68
CA THR A 261 -4.27 -5.27 14.87
C THR A 261 -3.55 -6.04 15.96
N THR A 262 -3.64 -5.55 17.21
CA THR A 262 -3.10 -6.24 18.39
C THR A 262 -4.25 -6.70 19.27
N ASN A 263 -4.33 -8.00 19.54
CA ASN A 263 -5.25 -8.58 20.50
C ASN A 263 -4.47 -9.02 21.74
N LEU A 264 -5.00 -8.73 22.93
CA LEU A 264 -4.38 -9.08 24.20
C LEU A 264 -5.30 -9.99 25.01
N THR A 265 -4.74 -11.04 25.61
CA THR A 265 -5.46 -11.95 26.51
C THR A 265 -4.65 -12.14 27.80
N SER A 266 -5.34 -12.42 28.89
CA SER A 266 -4.76 -12.82 30.19
C SER A 266 -5.11 -14.28 30.46
N SER A 267 -4.14 -15.04 31.01
CA SER A 267 -4.32 -16.45 31.33
C SER A 267 -5.15 -16.69 32.59
N LEU A 268 -5.22 -15.70 33.49
CA LEU A 268 -5.88 -15.82 34.78
C LEU A 268 -6.35 -14.44 35.26
N ASN A 269 -7.67 -14.19 35.24
CA ASN A 269 -8.29 -12.96 35.72
C ASN A 269 -9.67 -13.26 36.35
N PRO A 270 -9.86 -13.07 37.66
CA PRO A 270 -8.94 -12.53 38.63
C PRO A 270 -7.79 -13.50 39.00
N ALA A 271 -6.62 -12.94 39.33
CA ALA A 271 -5.44 -13.69 39.78
C ALA A 271 -5.20 -13.54 41.29
N PRO A 272 -4.84 -14.60 42.03
CA PRO A 272 -4.39 -14.46 43.37
C PRO A 272 -3.02 -13.75 43.44
N THR A 273 -2.77 -12.98 44.50
CA THR A 273 -1.48 -12.27 44.69
C THR A 273 -0.32 -13.24 44.65
N GLY A 274 0.74 -12.90 43.92
CA GLY A 274 1.96 -13.72 43.78
C GLY A 274 1.83 -14.90 42.79
N HIS A 275 0.66 -15.14 42.22
CA HIS A 275 0.49 -16.14 41.17
C HIS A 275 0.97 -15.60 39.83
N SER A 276 1.49 -16.52 39.01
CA SER A 276 1.95 -16.17 37.66
C SER A 276 0.78 -15.94 36.72
N VAL A 277 0.75 -14.78 36.07
CA VAL A 277 -0.18 -14.43 35.00
C VAL A 277 0.59 -14.29 33.68
N THR A 278 0.09 -14.88 32.63
CA THR A 278 0.64 -14.73 31.27
C THR A 278 -0.28 -13.83 30.47
N PHE A 279 0.28 -12.72 29.99
CA PHE A 279 -0.36 -11.83 29.03
C PHE A 279 0.14 -12.19 27.63
N THR A 280 -0.76 -12.62 26.76
CA THR A 280 -0.43 -12.99 25.38
C THR A 280 -0.97 -11.93 24.44
N ALA A 281 -0.07 -11.25 23.73
CA ALA A 281 -0.40 -10.34 22.66
C ALA A 281 -0.25 -11.04 21.30
N VAL A 282 -1.29 -11.02 20.47
CA VAL A 282 -1.29 -11.52 19.10
C VAL A 282 -1.40 -10.34 18.15
N VAL A 283 -0.39 -10.16 17.29
CA VAL A 283 -0.37 -9.11 16.28
C VAL A 283 -0.65 -9.75 14.91
N SER A 284 -1.71 -9.29 14.28
CA SER A 284 -2.15 -9.79 12.97
C SER A 284 -2.05 -8.70 11.92
N ALA A 285 -1.59 -9.05 10.72
CA ALA A 285 -1.62 -8.15 9.57
C ALA A 285 -3.05 -7.96 9.06
N GLY A 286 -3.41 -6.75 8.69
CA GLY A 286 -4.72 -6.42 8.13
C GLY A 286 -4.94 -6.98 6.72
N THR A 287 -3.85 -7.24 5.98
CA THR A 287 -3.87 -7.84 4.65
C THR A 287 -2.63 -8.72 4.43
N GLY A 288 -2.76 -9.72 3.55
CA GLY A 288 -1.66 -10.64 3.21
C GLY A 288 -1.48 -11.77 4.23
N THR A 289 -0.48 -12.62 3.97
CA THR A 289 -0.16 -13.81 4.78
C THR A 289 1.14 -13.66 5.57
N THR A 290 1.83 -12.52 5.46
CA THR A 290 3.09 -12.26 6.16
C THR A 290 2.82 -12.01 7.64
N VAL A 291 3.47 -12.78 8.50
CA VAL A 291 3.36 -12.61 9.95
C VAL A 291 4.17 -11.38 10.39
N PRO A 292 3.56 -10.45 11.17
CA PRO A 292 4.29 -9.32 11.72
C PRO A 292 5.46 -9.75 12.60
N ALA A 293 6.59 -9.07 12.47
CA ALA A 293 7.76 -9.20 13.33
C ALA A 293 8.02 -7.89 14.08
N GLY A 294 8.81 -7.90 15.12
CA GLY A 294 9.15 -6.69 15.87
C GLY A 294 8.88 -6.83 17.36
N LEU A 295 8.58 -5.72 18.03
CA LEU A 295 8.49 -5.64 19.49
C LEU A 295 7.08 -5.23 19.94
N VAL A 296 6.62 -5.83 21.03
CA VAL A 296 5.41 -5.46 21.75
C VAL A 296 5.79 -4.94 23.13
N ALA A 297 5.36 -3.73 23.45
CA ALA A 297 5.48 -3.15 24.78
C ALA A 297 4.21 -3.47 25.58
N PHE A 298 4.37 -4.02 26.78
CA PHE A 298 3.30 -4.20 27.75
C PHE A 298 3.32 -3.05 28.75
N THR A 299 2.15 -2.51 29.06
CA THR A 299 2.01 -1.40 30.02
C THR A 299 0.94 -1.71 31.04
N ASP A 300 1.10 -1.18 32.27
CA ASP A 300 0.07 -1.08 33.29
C ASP A 300 -0.26 0.41 33.49
N GLY A 301 -1.46 0.80 33.07
CA GLY A 301 -1.79 2.21 32.91
C GLY A 301 -0.81 2.91 31.97
N HIS A 302 -0.01 3.84 32.50
CA HIS A 302 1.03 4.55 31.74
C HIS A 302 2.45 4.00 31.99
N ALA A 303 2.62 3.04 32.90
CA ALA A 303 3.92 2.47 33.22
C ALA A 303 4.28 1.33 32.25
N LEU A 304 5.47 1.40 31.64
CA LEU A 304 6.02 0.29 30.87
C LEU A 304 6.44 -0.82 31.82
N ILE A 305 5.90 -2.02 31.65
CA ILE A 305 6.23 -3.19 32.44
C ILE A 305 7.22 -4.16 31.77
N ASP A 306 7.07 -4.38 30.45
CA ASP A 306 8.02 -5.18 29.68
C ASP A 306 7.98 -4.87 28.18
N VAL A 307 9.00 -5.38 27.43
CA VAL A 307 9.07 -5.33 25.97
C VAL A 307 9.51 -6.70 25.45
N VAL A 308 8.66 -7.35 24.70
CA VAL A 308 8.83 -8.71 24.20
C VAL A 308 8.83 -8.73 22.68
N ALA A 309 9.74 -9.52 22.09
CA ALA A 309 9.74 -9.74 20.63
C ALA A 309 8.62 -10.69 20.21
N LEU A 310 8.01 -10.40 19.04
CA LEU A 310 7.08 -11.33 18.42
C LEU A 310 7.81 -12.59 17.94
N ASP A 311 7.17 -13.73 18.12
CA ASP A 311 7.61 -15.02 17.58
C ASP A 311 7.24 -15.16 16.09
N ASN A 312 7.52 -16.34 15.51
CA ASN A 312 7.19 -16.64 14.11
C ASN A 312 5.69 -16.81 13.82
N LYS A 313 4.83 -16.71 14.84
CA LYS A 313 3.36 -16.73 14.72
C LYS A 313 2.73 -15.35 14.97
N GLY A 314 3.56 -14.32 15.23
CA GLY A 314 3.11 -12.97 15.57
C GLY A 314 2.63 -12.85 17.03
N GLN A 315 3.15 -13.67 17.95
CA GLN A 315 2.79 -13.67 19.36
C GLN A 315 3.93 -13.14 20.23
N ALA A 316 3.58 -12.39 21.26
CA ALA A 316 4.49 -11.98 22.34
C ALA A 316 3.86 -12.35 23.68
N GLU A 317 4.60 -13.06 24.54
CA GLU A 317 4.15 -13.49 25.86
C GLU A 317 4.94 -12.79 26.95
N PHE A 318 4.23 -12.13 27.83
CA PHE A 318 4.78 -11.55 29.08
C PHE A 318 4.24 -12.30 30.27
N VAL A 319 5.14 -12.93 31.03
CA VAL A 319 4.79 -13.72 32.23
C VAL A 319 5.25 -12.96 33.46
N THR A 320 4.37 -12.76 34.42
CA THR A 320 4.70 -12.05 35.68
C THR A 320 3.90 -12.60 36.85
N SER A 321 4.56 -12.63 38.02
CA SER A 321 3.92 -12.85 39.33
C SER A 321 4.11 -11.62 40.27
N ALA A 322 4.61 -10.51 39.69
CA ALA A 322 4.97 -9.32 40.43
C ALA A 322 3.87 -8.24 40.48
N LEU A 323 2.68 -8.54 40.02
CA LEU A 323 1.54 -7.61 40.13
C LEU A 323 1.09 -7.56 41.59
N ASN A 324 0.97 -6.35 42.16
CA ASN A 324 0.45 -6.14 43.48
C ASN A 324 -1.06 -6.41 43.57
N ALA A 325 -1.60 -6.56 44.76
CA ALA A 325 -3.05 -6.63 44.92
C ALA A 325 -3.72 -5.32 44.47
N GLY A 326 -4.74 -5.41 43.62
CA GLY A 326 -5.46 -4.26 43.08
C GLY A 326 -5.94 -4.48 41.67
N LEU A 327 -6.43 -3.42 41.06
CA LEU A 327 -6.88 -3.39 39.68
C LEU A 327 -5.79 -2.80 38.78
N HIS A 328 -5.32 -3.59 37.82
CA HIS A 328 -4.31 -3.23 36.83
C HIS A 328 -4.92 -2.96 35.47
N GLN A 329 -4.37 -1.99 34.74
CA GLN A 329 -4.83 -1.58 33.40
C GLN A 329 -3.81 -1.99 32.34
N ILE A 330 -3.90 -3.24 31.89
CA ILE A 330 -2.90 -3.82 31.01
C ILE A 330 -3.23 -3.55 29.54
N LYS A 331 -2.25 -3.06 28.79
CA LYS A 331 -2.26 -2.89 27.33
C LYS A 331 -1.02 -3.49 26.69
N ALA A 332 -1.19 -3.98 25.46
CA ALA A 332 -0.10 -4.33 24.57
C ALA A 332 -0.03 -3.33 23.43
N ILE A 333 1.17 -2.81 23.18
CA ILE A 333 1.45 -1.81 22.12
C ILE A 333 2.48 -2.42 21.18
N TYR A 334 2.05 -2.79 20.00
CA TYR A 334 2.99 -3.18 18.93
C TYR A 334 3.63 -1.93 18.34
N ILE A 335 4.96 -1.87 18.35
CA ILE A 335 5.71 -0.65 17.99
C ILE A 335 5.73 -0.44 16.46
N GLY A 336 5.47 -1.49 15.67
CA GLY A 336 5.59 -1.46 14.22
C GLY A 336 7.03 -1.70 13.73
N THR A 337 7.16 -1.82 12.42
CA THR A 337 8.43 -1.95 11.69
C THR A 337 8.33 -1.18 10.37
N THR A 338 9.37 -1.21 9.53
CA THR A 338 9.31 -0.63 8.18
C THR A 338 8.23 -1.27 7.28
N GLY A 339 7.83 -2.52 7.59
CA GLY A 339 6.81 -3.26 6.82
C GLY A 339 5.43 -3.32 7.47
N PHE A 340 5.29 -2.89 8.73
CA PHE A 340 4.04 -2.99 9.50
C PHE A 340 3.81 -1.76 10.36
N THR A 341 2.58 -1.19 10.34
CA THR A 341 2.22 -0.09 11.25
C THR A 341 2.11 -0.59 12.68
N GLY A 342 2.36 0.30 13.63
CA GLY A 342 2.07 0.01 15.04
C GLY A 342 0.57 -0.12 15.30
N SER A 343 0.21 -0.90 16.33
CA SER A 343 -1.18 -1.06 16.79
C SER A 343 -1.23 -1.25 18.32
N VAL A 344 -2.42 -0.99 18.88
CA VAL A 344 -2.63 -1.05 20.33
C VAL A 344 -3.82 -1.96 20.61
N SER A 345 -3.69 -2.84 21.62
CA SER A 345 -4.79 -3.69 22.04
C SER A 345 -5.90 -2.91 22.73
N THR A 346 -7.07 -3.53 22.87
CA THR A 346 -8.04 -3.15 23.89
C THR A 346 -7.42 -3.26 25.27
N LEU A 347 -7.95 -2.47 26.20
CA LEU A 347 -7.52 -2.49 27.60
C LEU A 347 -8.05 -3.75 28.31
N ILE A 348 -7.20 -4.46 29.03
CA ILE A 348 -7.61 -5.50 29.99
C ILE A 348 -7.54 -4.91 31.40
N TYR A 349 -8.64 -5.07 32.13
CA TYR A 349 -8.66 -4.82 33.57
C TYR A 349 -8.33 -6.14 34.29
N GLU A 350 -7.09 -6.25 34.76
CA GLU A 350 -6.61 -7.42 35.50
C GLU A 350 -6.82 -7.19 37.00
N LEU A 351 -7.61 -8.02 37.64
CA LEU A 351 -7.83 -7.95 39.10
C LEU A 351 -6.90 -8.92 39.81
N VAL A 352 -6.04 -8.40 40.65
CA VAL A 352 -5.17 -9.20 41.53
C VAL A 352 -5.70 -9.10 42.95
N GLY A 353 -6.07 -10.23 43.53
CA GLY A 353 -6.70 -10.31 44.85
C GLY A 353 -6.00 -11.27 45.79
N HIS A 354 -6.49 -11.33 47.04
CA HIS A 354 -6.04 -12.27 48.04
C HIS A 354 -6.62 -13.66 47.84
#